data_21e59eee70230b24703cbc550a682ac6
#
_entry.id   21e59eee70230b24703cbc550a682ac6
#
_cell.length_a   1.000
_cell.length_b   1.000
_cell.length_c   1.000
_cell.angle_alpha   90.00
_cell.angle_beta   90.00
_cell.angle_gamma   90.00
#
_symmetry.space_group_name_H-M   'P 1'
#
loop_
_entity.id
_entity.type
_entity.pdbx_description
1 polymer ?
#
loop_
_entity_poly.entity_id
_entity_poly.type
_entity_poly.pdbx_seq_one_letter_code
_entity_poly.pdbx_strand_id
1 'polypeptide(L)'
;MSKLSHNIKNLRILRGLSQKQLADMIDRSPNTISNWEKGSVTPDADVLEPLCEIFKVNPNQLFGWETCQELEDFLHEKEGILLEMNTLQLQRAAIDANLRELQEKLNRRQ
;
A
#
# COMPACT_ATOMS: atom_id res chain seq x y z
N MET A 1 -11.54 -1.36 10.15
CA MET A 1 -10.14 -1.18 10.61
C MET A 1 -9.92 0.28 10.95
N SER A 2 -9.08 0.55 11.92
CA SER A 2 -8.78 1.92 12.29
C SER A 2 -7.88 2.56 11.23
N LYS A 3 -7.89 3.89 11.21
CA LYS A 3 -7.02 4.66 10.33
C LYS A 3 -5.55 4.38 10.62
N LEU A 4 -5.22 4.17 11.89
CA LEU A 4 -3.87 3.81 12.32
C LEU A 4 -3.41 2.50 11.67
N SER A 5 -4.27 1.48 11.66
CA SER A 5 -3.96 0.19 11.05
C SER A 5 -3.62 0.33 9.58
N HIS A 6 -4.43 1.07 8.85
CA HIS A 6 -4.21 1.34 7.43
C HIS A 6 -2.91 2.12 7.21
N ASN A 7 -2.67 3.12 8.04
CA ASN A 7 -1.49 3.96 7.91
C ASN A 7 -0.20 3.19 8.16
N ILE A 8 -0.20 2.32 9.18
CA ILE A 8 0.97 1.48 9.47
C ILE A 8 1.32 0.63 8.25
N LYS A 9 0.34 -0.02 7.68
CA LYS A 9 0.54 -0.87 6.51
C LYS A 9 1.04 -0.05 5.32
N ASN A 10 0.36 1.04 5.02
CA ASN A 10 0.68 1.86 3.85
C ASN A 10 2.04 2.55 3.99
N LEU A 11 2.36 3.05 5.19
CA LEU A 11 3.66 3.66 5.44
C LEU A 11 4.78 2.62 5.36
N ARG A 12 4.53 1.42 5.85
CA ARG A 12 5.49 0.32 5.73
C ARG A 12 5.81 0.05 4.27
N ILE A 13 4.78 -0.08 3.46
CA ILE A 13 4.93 -0.35 2.02
C ILE A 13 5.62 0.82 1.33
N LEU A 14 5.25 2.06 1.69
CA LEU A 14 5.87 3.26 1.15
C LEU A 14 7.37 3.28 1.40
N ARG A 15 7.81 2.80 2.57
CA ARG A 15 9.24 2.72 2.91
C ARG A 15 9.91 1.45 2.38
N GLY A 16 9.19 0.61 1.67
CA GLY A 16 9.75 -0.60 1.07
C GLY A 16 10.09 -1.68 2.07
N LEU A 17 9.36 -1.75 3.18
CA LEU A 17 9.63 -2.70 4.24
C LEU A 17 8.63 -3.85 4.24
N SER A 18 9.12 -5.08 4.46
CA SER A 18 8.25 -6.21 4.75
C SER A 18 7.81 -6.16 6.22
N GLN A 19 6.80 -6.94 6.57
CA GLN A 19 6.38 -7.07 7.96
C GLN A 19 7.54 -7.55 8.85
N LYS A 20 8.32 -8.50 8.33
CA LYS A 20 9.48 -9.01 9.05
C LYS A 20 10.55 -7.94 9.26
N GLN A 21 10.84 -7.18 8.21
CA GLN A 21 11.83 -6.11 8.30
C GLN A 21 11.43 -5.06 9.33
N LEU A 22 10.18 -4.63 9.30
CA LEU A 22 9.69 -3.67 10.27
C LEU A 22 9.74 -4.25 11.69
N ALA A 23 9.32 -5.49 11.84
CA ALA A 23 9.33 -6.16 13.13
C ALA A 23 10.74 -6.22 13.72
N ASP A 24 11.72 -6.58 12.90
CA ASP A 24 13.13 -6.62 13.30
C ASP A 24 13.63 -5.26 13.75
N MET A 25 13.21 -4.20 13.09
CA MET A 25 13.65 -2.82 13.41
C MET A 25 13.12 -2.33 14.75
N ILE A 26 11.99 -2.84 15.20
CA ILE A 26 11.38 -2.42 16.47
C ILE A 26 11.36 -3.53 17.51
N ASP A 27 12.07 -4.62 17.25
CA ASP A 27 12.19 -5.76 18.17
C ASP A 27 10.83 -6.34 18.53
N ARG A 28 10.04 -6.63 17.51
CA ARG A 28 8.75 -7.30 17.62
C ARG A 28 8.70 -8.45 16.63
N SER A 29 7.66 -9.29 16.75
CA SER A 29 7.47 -10.38 15.80
C SER A 29 6.69 -9.91 14.56
N PRO A 30 6.88 -10.58 13.41
CA PRO A 30 6.07 -10.27 12.23
C PRO A 30 4.57 -10.44 12.47
N ASN A 31 4.19 -11.39 13.32
CA ASN A 31 2.80 -11.60 13.66
C ASN A 31 2.21 -10.40 14.39
N THR A 32 3.01 -9.74 15.25
CA THR A 32 2.59 -8.52 15.91
C THR A 32 2.27 -7.42 14.90
N ILE A 33 3.14 -7.24 13.90
CA ILE A 33 2.91 -6.25 12.84
C ILE A 33 1.64 -6.59 12.07
N SER A 34 1.47 -7.86 11.73
CA SER A 34 0.27 -8.31 11.02
C SER A 34 -1.00 -7.99 11.81
N ASN A 35 -0.98 -8.21 13.11
CA ASN A 35 -2.13 -7.91 13.97
C ASN A 35 -2.43 -6.42 14.03
N TRP A 36 -1.40 -5.58 14.06
CA TRP A 36 -1.59 -4.13 14.01
C TRP A 36 -2.24 -3.72 12.68
N GLU A 37 -1.78 -4.27 11.58
CA GLU A 37 -2.29 -3.93 10.25
C GLU A 37 -3.70 -4.44 10.02
N LYS A 38 -4.09 -5.51 10.69
CA LYS A 38 -5.46 -6.03 10.65
C LYS A 38 -6.41 -5.26 11.58
N GLY A 39 -5.85 -4.47 12.48
CA GLY A 39 -6.64 -3.76 13.48
C GLY A 39 -7.06 -4.61 14.66
N SER A 40 -6.51 -5.83 14.79
CA SER A 40 -6.81 -6.73 15.91
C SER A 40 -6.19 -6.26 17.21
N VAL A 41 -5.03 -5.63 17.13
CA VAL A 41 -4.26 -5.14 18.27
C VAL A 41 -3.76 -3.74 17.92
N THR A 42 -3.74 -2.85 18.90
CA THR A 42 -3.21 -1.51 18.75
C THR A 42 -1.75 -1.51 19.21
N PRO A 43 -0.84 -0.80 18.50
CA PRO A 43 0.54 -0.67 18.95
C PRO A 43 0.64 -0.03 20.32
N ASP A 44 1.61 -0.49 21.12
CA ASP A 44 1.91 0.10 22.42
C ASP A 44 2.47 1.51 22.26
N ALA A 45 2.36 2.31 23.32
CA ALA A 45 2.96 3.64 23.31
C ALA A 45 4.49 3.59 23.07
N ASP A 46 5.12 2.54 23.56
CA ASP A 46 6.58 2.35 23.45
C ASP A 46 7.06 2.21 22.01
N VAL A 47 6.22 1.73 21.10
CA VAL A 47 6.61 1.54 19.70
C VAL A 47 6.19 2.69 18.81
N LEU A 48 5.36 3.59 19.28
CA LEU A 48 4.87 4.70 18.46
C LEU A 48 5.99 5.62 18.01
N GLU A 49 6.89 5.97 18.92
CA GLU A 49 8.03 6.81 18.59
C GLU A 49 8.96 6.17 17.56
N PRO A 50 9.42 4.91 17.77
CA PRO A 50 10.20 4.23 16.74
C PRO A 50 9.49 4.12 15.41
N LEU A 51 8.17 3.86 15.40
CA LEU A 51 7.42 3.80 14.15
C LEU A 51 7.43 5.14 13.42
N CYS A 52 7.24 6.23 14.15
CA CYS A 52 7.30 7.56 13.56
C CYS A 52 8.67 7.85 12.95
N GLU A 53 9.73 7.46 13.63
CA GLU A 53 11.09 7.64 13.12
C GLU A 53 11.35 6.81 11.86
N ILE A 54 10.93 5.55 11.85
CA ILE A 54 11.10 4.65 10.70
C ILE A 54 10.30 5.16 9.52
N PHE A 55 9.07 5.54 9.76
CA PHE A 55 8.17 6.01 8.70
C PHE A 55 8.41 7.46 8.30
N LYS A 56 9.22 8.19 9.07
CA LYS A 56 9.54 9.61 8.84
C LYS A 56 8.29 10.48 8.85
N VAL A 57 7.45 10.25 9.84
CA VAL A 57 6.21 11.00 10.05
C VAL A 57 6.13 11.42 11.52
N ASN A 58 5.28 12.40 11.81
CA ASN A 58 4.96 12.75 13.19
C ASN A 58 3.77 11.90 13.68
N PRO A 59 3.49 11.88 14.99
CA PRO A 59 2.37 11.10 15.52
C PRO A 59 1.02 11.47 14.90
N ASN A 60 0.79 12.75 14.63
CA ASN A 60 -0.47 13.19 14.01
C ASN A 60 -0.64 12.58 12.62
N GLN A 61 0.43 12.48 11.87
CA GLN A 61 0.41 11.86 10.54
C GLN A 61 0.24 10.35 10.64
N LEU A 62 0.87 9.73 11.62
CA LEU A 62 0.72 8.30 11.85
C LEU A 62 -0.73 7.93 12.17
N PHE A 63 -1.37 8.70 13.05
CA PHE A 63 -2.76 8.47 13.42
C PHE A 63 -3.76 8.95 12.36
N GLY A 64 -3.28 9.67 11.34
CA GLY A 64 -4.14 10.18 10.29
C GLY A 64 -4.89 11.45 10.67
N TRP A 65 -4.46 12.13 11.72
CA TRP A 65 -5.05 13.42 12.14
C TRP A 65 -4.51 14.58 11.32
N GLU A 66 -3.37 14.36 10.68
CA GLU A 66 -2.70 15.34 9.84
C GLU A 66 -2.29 14.64 8.54
N THR A 67 -2.36 15.35 7.42
CA THR A 67 -2.02 14.80 6.12
C THR A 67 -0.51 14.55 6.01
N CYS A 68 -0.15 13.39 5.48
CA CYS A 68 1.21 13.08 5.03
C CYS A 68 1.19 13.11 3.50
N GLN A 69 1.76 14.14 2.91
CA GLN A 69 1.69 14.34 1.46
C GLN A 69 2.36 13.19 0.71
N GLU A 70 3.46 12.71 1.22
CA GLU A 70 4.17 11.59 0.62
C GLU A 70 3.30 10.33 0.54
N LEU A 71 2.56 10.05 1.61
CA LEU A 71 1.64 8.92 1.65
C LEU A 71 0.45 9.12 0.71
N GLU A 72 -0.10 10.33 0.68
CA GLU A 72 -1.21 10.65 -0.22
C GLU A 72 -0.79 10.44 -1.69
N ASP A 73 0.38 10.90 -2.07
CA ASP A 73 0.91 10.74 -3.41
C ASP A 73 1.09 9.27 -3.74
N PHE A 74 1.62 8.50 -2.80
CA PHE A 74 1.82 7.06 -2.96
C PHE A 74 0.49 6.33 -3.17
N LEU A 75 -0.53 6.68 -2.39
CA LEU A 75 -1.85 6.05 -2.50
C LEU A 75 -2.52 6.38 -3.83
N HIS A 76 -2.36 7.61 -4.31
CA HIS A 76 -2.88 8.00 -5.61
C HIS A 76 -2.21 7.23 -6.74
N GLU A 77 -0.91 7.06 -6.69
CA GLU A 77 -0.18 6.25 -7.68
C GLU A 77 -0.68 4.81 -7.67
N LYS A 78 -0.85 4.24 -6.48
CA LYS A 78 -1.32 2.87 -6.31
C LYS A 78 -2.71 2.70 -6.90
N GLU A 79 -3.62 3.63 -6.64
CA GLU A 79 -4.96 3.62 -7.21
C GLU A 79 -4.93 3.76 -8.73
N GLY A 80 -4.11 4.65 -9.24
CA GLY A 80 -3.93 4.84 -10.67
C GLY A 80 -3.46 3.59 -11.37
N ILE A 81 -2.47 2.92 -10.79
CA ILE A 81 -1.93 1.68 -11.33
C ILE A 81 -3.00 0.58 -11.32
N LEU A 82 -3.76 0.45 -10.23
CA LEU A 82 -4.83 -0.54 -10.15
C LEU A 82 -5.92 -0.29 -11.17
N LEU A 83 -6.33 0.95 -11.36
CA LEU A 83 -7.33 1.30 -12.37
C LEU A 83 -6.82 0.97 -13.77
N GLU A 84 -5.58 1.31 -14.05
CA GLU A 84 -4.97 1.02 -15.35
C GLU A 84 -4.89 -0.47 -15.60
N MET A 85 -4.46 -1.24 -14.60
CA MET A 85 -4.40 -2.69 -14.70
C MET A 85 -5.79 -3.31 -14.90
N ASN A 86 -6.79 -2.84 -14.18
CA ASN A 86 -8.16 -3.30 -14.33
C ASN A 86 -8.69 -3.01 -15.72
N THR A 87 -8.40 -1.83 -16.25
CA THR A 87 -8.81 -1.46 -17.60
C THR A 87 -8.16 -2.39 -18.62
N LEU A 88 -6.88 -2.67 -18.47
CA LEU A 88 -6.17 -3.58 -19.35
C LEU A 88 -6.72 -5.00 -19.26
N GLN A 89 -7.03 -5.47 -18.06
CA GLN A 89 -7.61 -6.79 -17.87
C GLN A 89 -9.02 -6.88 -18.45
N LEU A 90 -9.82 -5.84 -18.30
CA LEU A 90 -11.14 -5.78 -18.90
C LEU A 90 -11.04 -5.79 -20.40
N GLN A 91 -10.10 -5.06 -20.97
CA GLN A 91 -9.86 -5.10 -22.41
C GLN A 91 -9.45 -6.48 -22.87
N ARG A 92 -8.60 -7.15 -22.10
CA ARG A 92 -8.22 -8.51 -22.42
C ARG A 92 -9.37 -9.49 -22.27
N ALA A 93 -10.17 -9.36 -21.22
CA ALA A 93 -11.32 -10.22 -20.99
C ALA A 93 -12.40 -9.97 -22.03
N ALA A 94 -12.66 -8.70 -22.35
CA ALA A 94 -13.66 -8.33 -23.33
C ALA A 94 -13.21 -8.65 -24.74
N ILE A 95 -11.92 -8.56 -25.00
CA ILE A 95 -11.34 -8.72 -26.32
C ILE A 95 -10.37 -9.87 -26.43
N ASP A 96 -10.30 -10.76 -25.46
CA ASP A 96 -9.58 -12.00 -25.72
C ASP A 96 -10.35 -12.83 -26.70
N ALA A 97 -11.66 -12.69 -26.68
CA ALA A 97 -12.48 -13.12 -27.79
C ALA A 97 -12.16 -12.23 -29.00
N ASN A 98 -12.05 -10.94 -28.76
CA ASN A 98 -11.68 -9.95 -29.77
C ASN A 98 -10.20 -9.58 -29.72
N LEU A 99 -9.45 -10.17 -28.79
CA LEU A 99 -8.06 -9.81 -28.63
C LEU A 99 -7.29 -10.06 -29.90
N ARG A 100 -7.57 -11.16 -30.55
CA ARG A 100 -6.96 -11.47 -31.84
C ARG A 100 -7.33 -10.43 -32.86
N GLU A 101 -8.60 -10.08 -32.90
CA GLU A 101 -9.08 -9.06 -33.79
C GLU A 101 -8.43 -7.72 -33.50
N LEU A 102 -8.38 -7.35 -32.21
CA LEU A 102 -7.75 -6.10 -31.82
C LEU A 102 -6.24 -6.13 -31.99
N GLN A 103 -5.61 -7.23 -31.66
CA GLN A 103 -4.19 -7.40 -31.92
C GLN A 103 -3.90 -7.37 -33.41
N GLU A 104 -4.73 -7.98 -34.20
CA GLU A 104 -4.59 -7.91 -35.63
C GLU A 104 -4.72 -6.49 -36.15
N LYS A 105 -5.67 -5.73 -35.57
CA LYS A 105 -5.82 -4.31 -35.89
C LYS A 105 -4.60 -3.52 -35.48
N LEU A 106 -4.07 -3.78 -34.28
CA LEU A 106 -2.86 -3.15 -33.79
C LEU A 106 -1.66 -3.54 -34.63
N ASN A 107 -1.53 -4.80 -34.96
CA ASN A 107 -0.46 -5.30 -35.79
C ASN A 107 -0.54 -4.73 -37.20
N ARG A 108 -1.74 -4.55 -37.71
CA ARG A 108 -1.92 -3.92 -39.02
C ARG A 108 -1.57 -2.44 -39.01
N ARG A 109 -1.65 -1.81 -37.84
CA ARG A 109 -1.23 -0.42 -37.67
C ARG A 109 0.26 -0.27 -37.48
N GLN A 110 0.92 -1.35 -37.13
CA GLN A 110 2.36 -1.33 -36.89
C GLN A 110 3.12 -1.50 -38.21
#